data_535ef7ff18319a5db4f936654f7782d9
#
_entry.id   535ef7ff18319a5db4f936654f7782d9
#
_cell.length_a   1.000
_cell.length_b   1.000
_cell.length_c   1.000
_cell.angle_alpha   90.00
_cell.angle_beta   90.00
_cell.angle_gamma   90.00
#
_symmetry.space_group_name_H-M   'P 1'
#
loop_
_entity.id
_entity.type
_entity.pdbx_description
1 polymer ?
#
loop_
_entity_poly.entity_id
_entity_poly.type
_entity_poly.pdbx_seq_one_letter_code
_entity_poly.pdbx_strand_id
1 'polypeptide(L)'
;MTVDRIILVYDADSGVAALLLDVCKKLFGREDCALCALTYSPVGKRRAWSACAKGLGVAVEELHRDRLPADWGIARTELPCILGRAGEARPFPLLGRAELEACHGRVDELERRLRARLDTPAQAARP
;
A
#
# COMPACT_ATOMS: atom_id res chain seq x y z
N MET A 1 -6.25 -17.88 9.86
CA MET A 1 -5.78 -16.64 10.48
C MET A 1 -6.40 -15.44 9.79
N THR A 2 -6.81 -14.47 10.56
CA THR A 2 -7.47 -13.29 10.04
C THR A 2 -6.52 -12.10 10.05
N VAL A 3 -6.43 -11.42 8.93
CA VAL A 3 -5.63 -10.20 8.83
C VAL A 3 -6.29 -9.11 9.66
N ASP A 4 -5.54 -8.51 10.57
CA ASP A 4 -6.03 -7.41 11.39
C ASP A 4 -5.34 -6.09 11.07
N ARG A 5 -4.38 -6.11 10.16
CA ARG A 5 -3.60 -4.94 9.81
C ARG A 5 -3.12 -5.05 8.37
N ILE A 6 -3.14 -3.93 7.66
CA ILE A 6 -2.48 -3.87 6.36
C ILE A 6 -1.36 -2.84 6.44
N ILE A 7 -0.32 -3.08 5.67
CA ILE A 7 0.87 -2.23 5.66
C ILE A 7 1.15 -1.82 4.22
N LEU A 8 1.06 -0.52 3.98
CA LEU A 8 1.36 0.02 2.66
C LEU A 8 2.86 0.33 2.61
N VAL A 9 3.57 -0.33 1.72
CA VAL A 9 5.00 -0.13 1.61
C VAL A 9 5.28 0.65 0.33
N TYR A 10 5.70 1.89 0.49
CA TYR A 10 5.95 2.79 -0.63
C TYR A 10 7.33 2.58 -1.21
N ASP A 11 7.43 2.75 -2.52
CA ASP A 11 8.72 2.68 -3.21
C ASP A 11 9.39 4.05 -3.19
N ALA A 12 9.55 4.58 -1.99
CA ALA A 12 10.17 5.88 -1.78
C ALA A 12 10.76 5.93 -0.37
N ASP A 13 11.83 6.68 -0.21
CA ASP A 13 12.46 6.83 1.11
C ASP A 13 11.70 7.81 1.97
N SER A 14 11.69 7.57 3.28
CA SER A 14 10.95 8.41 4.21
C SER A 14 11.46 9.85 4.22
N GLY A 15 12.75 10.06 3.95
CA GLY A 15 13.31 11.39 3.91
C GLY A 15 12.78 12.26 2.78
N VAL A 16 12.19 11.65 1.75
CA VAL A 16 11.64 12.40 0.62
C VAL A 16 10.12 12.45 0.65
N ALA A 17 9.50 11.91 1.69
CA ALA A 17 8.04 11.89 1.76
C ALA A 17 7.46 13.29 1.69
N ALA A 18 8.06 14.24 2.40
CA ALA A 18 7.60 15.63 2.37
C ALA A 18 7.85 16.28 1.01
N LEU A 19 8.94 15.90 0.37
CA LEU A 19 9.28 16.44 -0.94
C LEU A 19 8.40 15.88 -2.04
N LEU A 20 7.87 14.67 -1.84
CA LEU A 20 7.01 14.05 -2.85
C LEU A 20 5.79 14.91 -3.15
N LEU A 21 5.22 15.55 -2.14
CA LEU A 21 4.07 16.41 -2.37
C LEU A 21 4.43 17.59 -3.26
N ASP A 22 5.59 18.20 -3.01
CA ASP A 22 6.04 19.32 -3.84
C ASP A 22 6.42 18.86 -5.24
N VAL A 23 7.08 17.72 -5.33
CA VAL A 23 7.48 17.16 -6.61
C VAL A 23 6.27 16.79 -7.44
N CYS A 24 5.25 16.22 -6.81
CA CYS A 24 4.02 15.86 -7.52
C CYS A 24 3.34 17.08 -8.12
N LYS A 25 3.42 18.23 -7.46
CA LYS A 25 2.86 19.45 -8.00
C LYS A 25 3.59 19.89 -9.26
N LYS A 26 4.90 19.67 -9.31
CA LYS A 26 5.72 20.12 -10.43
C LYS A 26 5.79 19.09 -11.54
N LEU A 27 5.78 17.82 -11.18
CA LEU A 27 5.93 16.71 -12.12
C LEU A 27 4.66 15.90 -12.21
N PHE A 28 3.55 16.56 -12.20
CA PHE A 28 2.25 15.93 -12.22
C PHE A 28 2.16 14.91 -13.37
N GLY A 29 1.72 13.70 -13.05
CA GLY A 29 1.60 12.65 -14.05
C GLY A 29 2.83 11.76 -14.18
N ARG A 30 3.89 12.07 -13.46
CA ARG A 30 5.12 11.28 -13.52
C ARG A 30 5.28 10.48 -12.23
N GLU A 31 4.35 9.59 -12.04
CA GLU A 31 4.32 8.78 -10.83
C GLU A 31 5.22 7.57 -11.01
N ASP A 32 6.24 7.46 -10.17
CA ASP A 32 7.11 6.30 -10.17
C ASP A 32 6.62 5.24 -9.19
N CYS A 33 5.63 5.58 -8.38
CA CYS A 33 5.10 4.69 -7.36
C CYS A 33 3.59 4.61 -7.50
N ALA A 34 3.09 3.45 -7.93
CA ALA A 34 1.66 3.26 -8.12
C ALA A 34 0.89 3.47 -6.82
N LEU A 35 1.46 3.06 -5.69
CA LEU A 35 0.81 3.22 -4.41
C LEU A 35 0.70 4.69 -4.02
N CYS A 36 1.70 5.48 -4.36
CA CYS A 36 1.64 6.92 -4.11
C CYS A 36 0.50 7.55 -4.89
N ALA A 37 0.35 7.15 -6.16
CA ALA A 37 -0.71 7.67 -7.01
C ALA A 37 -2.09 7.32 -6.47
N LEU A 38 -2.22 6.17 -5.83
CA LEU A 38 -3.50 5.73 -5.27
C LEU A 38 -3.86 6.46 -3.99
N THR A 39 -2.87 6.81 -3.16
CA THR A 39 -3.14 7.32 -1.82
C THR A 39 -2.91 8.81 -1.66
N TYR A 40 -2.14 9.42 -2.57
CA TYR A 40 -1.80 10.84 -2.46
C TYR A 40 -2.17 11.62 -3.70
N SER A 41 -2.42 12.89 -3.50
CA SER A 41 -2.63 13.86 -4.57
C SER A 41 -1.69 15.03 -4.33
N PRO A 42 -1.61 16.00 -5.26
CA PRO A 42 -0.75 17.17 -5.04
C PRO A 42 -1.07 17.97 -3.77
N VAL A 43 -2.27 17.80 -3.23
CA VAL A 43 -2.68 18.53 -2.02
C VAL A 43 -2.68 17.66 -0.77
N GLY A 44 -2.17 16.42 -0.86
CA GLY A 44 -2.09 15.54 0.29
C GLY A 44 -2.74 14.20 0.04
N LYS A 45 -3.15 13.54 1.13
CA LYS A 45 -3.76 12.22 1.03
C LYS A 45 -5.13 12.31 0.37
N ARG A 46 -5.39 11.43 -0.57
CA ARG A 46 -6.65 11.45 -1.32
C ARG A 46 -7.82 11.12 -0.40
N ARG A 47 -8.92 11.86 -0.54
CA ARG A 47 -10.11 11.63 0.25
C ARG A 47 -10.70 10.25 0.01
N ALA A 48 -10.70 9.83 -1.25
CA ALA A 48 -11.24 8.51 -1.60
C ALA A 48 -10.47 7.41 -0.90
N TRP A 49 -9.14 7.55 -0.82
CA TRP A 49 -8.34 6.57 -0.11
C TRP A 49 -8.62 6.60 1.39
N SER A 50 -8.69 7.80 1.98
CA SER A 50 -8.95 7.91 3.42
C SER A 50 -10.29 7.28 3.79
N ALA A 51 -11.33 7.50 2.99
CA ALA A 51 -12.63 6.90 3.23
C ALA A 51 -12.57 5.38 3.09
N CYS A 52 -11.87 4.90 2.07
CA CYS A 52 -11.69 3.47 1.86
C CYS A 52 -11.00 2.83 3.06
N ALA A 53 -9.90 3.43 3.52
CA ALA A 53 -9.13 2.89 4.62
C ALA A 53 -9.97 2.76 5.88
N LYS A 54 -10.79 3.76 6.16
CA LYS A 54 -11.67 3.71 7.33
C LYS A 54 -12.70 2.59 7.22
N GLY A 55 -13.16 2.31 6.02
CA GLY A 55 -14.19 1.30 5.81
C GLY A 55 -13.68 -0.13 5.76
N LEU A 56 -12.36 -0.34 5.74
CA LEU A 56 -11.83 -1.69 5.64
C LEU A 56 -11.93 -2.50 6.93
N GLY A 57 -12.07 -1.84 8.06
CA GLY A 57 -12.21 -2.53 9.34
C GLY A 57 -10.92 -3.12 9.88
N VAL A 58 -9.77 -2.73 9.33
CA VAL A 58 -8.47 -3.19 9.81
C VAL A 58 -7.58 -1.97 10.00
N ALA A 59 -6.55 -2.13 10.83
CA ALA A 59 -5.57 -1.07 11.02
C ALA A 59 -4.75 -0.87 9.74
N VAL A 60 -4.40 0.36 9.43
CA VAL A 60 -3.62 0.69 8.25
C VAL A 60 -2.33 1.37 8.67
N GLU A 61 -1.21 0.80 8.27
CA GLU A 61 0.12 1.38 8.53
C GLU A 61 0.77 1.74 7.20
N GLU A 62 1.67 2.71 7.25
CA GLU A 62 2.43 3.12 6.08
C GLU A 62 3.91 3.01 6.41
N LEU A 63 4.66 2.42 5.47
CA LEU A 63 6.10 2.28 5.58
C LEU A 63 6.75 2.76 4.30
N HIS A 64 7.86 3.45 4.44
CA HIS A 64 8.69 3.78 3.29
C HIS A 64 9.79 2.73 3.16
N ARG A 65 10.36 2.60 1.96
CA ARG A 65 11.29 1.50 1.66
C ARG A 65 12.51 1.47 2.58
N ASP A 66 12.96 2.63 3.06
CA ASP A 66 14.12 2.70 3.94
C ASP A 66 13.80 2.23 5.37
N ARG A 67 12.52 2.02 5.69
CA ARG A 67 12.10 1.54 7.00
C ARG A 67 11.62 0.10 6.96
N LEU A 68 11.71 -0.55 5.81
CA LEU A 68 11.25 -1.92 5.64
C LEU A 68 12.20 -2.87 6.39
N PRO A 69 11.71 -3.65 7.35
CA PRO A 69 12.58 -4.58 8.08
C PRO A 69 13.13 -5.65 7.15
N ALA A 70 14.42 -5.91 7.28
CA ALA A 70 15.09 -6.88 6.42
C ALA A 70 14.58 -8.30 6.65
N ASP A 71 14.17 -8.61 7.86
CA ASP A 71 13.72 -9.96 8.20
C ASP A 71 12.32 -10.28 7.65
N TRP A 72 11.64 -9.30 7.05
CA TRP A 72 10.37 -9.58 6.38
C TRP A 72 10.56 -10.25 5.02
N GLY A 73 11.76 -10.21 4.48
CA GLY A 73 12.06 -10.90 3.23
C GLY A 73 11.44 -10.28 1.99
N ILE A 74 11.16 -8.99 2.03
CA ILE A 74 10.56 -8.27 0.90
C ILE A 74 11.67 -7.57 0.14
N ALA A 75 11.82 -7.89 -1.14
CA ALA A 75 12.83 -7.27 -1.98
C ALA A 75 12.37 -5.90 -2.47
N ARG A 76 13.32 -5.01 -2.70
CA ARG A 76 12.97 -3.66 -3.21
C ARG A 76 12.29 -3.71 -4.55
N THR A 77 12.58 -4.73 -5.35
CA THR A 77 11.93 -4.89 -6.65
C THR A 77 10.46 -5.24 -6.54
N GLU A 78 10.01 -5.65 -5.35
CA GLU A 78 8.60 -5.97 -5.12
C GLU A 78 7.79 -4.74 -4.72
N LEU A 79 8.44 -3.62 -4.51
CA LEU A 79 7.77 -2.39 -4.09
C LEU A 79 7.25 -1.60 -5.29
N PRO A 80 6.16 -0.85 -5.13
CA PRO A 80 5.33 -0.77 -3.93
C PRO A 80 4.46 -2.01 -3.77
N CYS A 81 4.04 -2.27 -2.53
CA CYS A 81 3.14 -3.39 -2.28
C CYS A 81 2.31 -3.10 -1.03
N ILE A 82 1.26 -3.90 -0.85
CA ILE A 82 0.46 -3.85 0.37
C ILE A 82 0.58 -5.22 1.03
N LEU A 83 1.01 -5.21 2.29
CA LEU A 83 1.17 -6.42 3.06
C LEU A 83 0.01 -6.60 4.02
N GLY A 84 -0.29 -7.85 4.34
CA GLY A 84 -1.24 -8.17 5.39
C GLY A 84 -0.50 -8.77 6.57
N ARG A 85 -1.03 -8.55 7.77
CA ARG A 85 -0.43 -9.10 8.96
C ARG A 85 -1.52 -9.55 9.92
N ALA A 86 -1.34 -10.70 10.51
CA ALA A 86 -2.24 -11.24 11.53
C ALA A 86 -1.45 -11.31 12.83
N GLY A 87 -1.82 -10.47 13.80
CA GLY A 87 -1.13 -10.41 15.08
C GLY A 87 0.35 -10.10 14.91
N GLU A 88 1.20 -10.91 15.50
CA GLU A 88 2.65 -10.74 15.46
C GLU A 88 3.32 -11.59 14.38
N ALA A 89 2.54 -12.26 13.55
CA ALA A 89 3.11 -13.10 12.50
C ALA A 89 3.82 -12.23 11.46
N ARG A 90 4.71 -12.88 10.69
CA ARG A 90 5.40 -12.16 9.62
C ARG A 90 4.39 -11.66 8.60
N PRO A 91 4.51 -10.41 8.16
CA PRO A 91 3.62 -9.90 7.11
C PRO A 91 3.81 -10.66 5.80
N PHE A 92 2.76 -10.71 5.01
CA PHE A 92 2.77 -11.38 3.71
C PHE A 92 2.10 -10.50 2.68
N PRO A 93 2.45 -10.63 1.39
CA PRO A 93 1.87 -9.76 0.35
C PRO A 93 0.38 -10.02 0.16
N LEU A 94 -0.42 -8.97 0.23
CA LEU A 94 -1.82 -9.00 -0.16
C LEU A 94 -1.98 -8.56 -1.61
N LEU A 95 -1.37 -7.44 -1.96
CA LEU A 95 -1.37 -6.94 -3.33
C LEU A 95 0.05 -6.61 -3.70
N GLY A 96 0.49 -7.12 -4.82
CA GLY A 96 1.83 -6.88 -5.32
C GLY A 96 1.89 -5.65 -6.20
N ARG A 97 3.10 -5.34 -6.65
CA ARG A 97 3.35 -4.18 -7.50
C ARG A 97 2.50 -4.18 -8.76
N ALA A 98 2.43 -5.31 -9.45
CA ALA A 98 1.67 -5.40 -10.70
C ALA A 98 0.18 -5.14 -10.46
N GLU A 99 -0.34 -5.62 -9.35
CA GLU A 99 -1.76 -5.41 -9.02
C GLU A 99 -2.04 -3.96 -8.71
N LEU A 100 -1.11 -3.27 -8.04
CA LEU A 100 -1.26 -1.86 -7.76
C LEU A 100 -1.19 -1.04 -9.04
N GLU A 101 -0.30 -1.40 -9.95
CA GLU A 101 -0.19 -0.74 -11.24
C GLU A 101 -1.45 -0.94 -12.06
N ALA A 102 -2.05 -2.12 -11.96
CA ALA A 102 -3.28 -2.43 -12.68
C ALA A 102 -4.47 -1.62 -12.21
N CYS A 103 -4.39 -1.02 -11.03
CA CYS A 103 -5.46 -0.13 -10.55
C CYS A 103 -5.50 1.18 -11.32
N HIS A 104 -4.43 1.56 -11.98
CA HIS A 104 -4.33 2.80 -12.77
C HIS A 104 -4.80 4.03 -12.01
N GLY A 105 -4.40 4.14 -10.74
CA GLY A 105 -4.73 5.28 -9.89
C GLY A 105 -6.18 5.32 -9.43
N ARG A 106 -6.94 4.26 -9.62
CA ARG A 106 -8.36 4.21 -9.24
C ARG A 106 -8.51 3.59 -7.86
N VAL A 107 -8.96 4.38 -6.91
CA VAL A 107 -9.13 3.93 -5.53
C VAL A 107 -10.24 2.88 -5.41
N ASP A 108 -11.31 3.01 -6.21
CA ASP A 108 -12.39 2.04 -6.19
C ASP A 108 -11.91 0.64 -6.60
N GLU A 109 -11.01 0.57 -7.56
CA GLU A 109 -10.44 -0.69 -7.97
C GLU A 109 -9.52 -1.25 -6.89
N LEU A 110 -8.76 -0.38 -6.24
CA LEU A 110 -7.92 -0.78 -5.12
C LEU A 110 -8.76 -1.35 -3.98
N GLU A 111 -9.85 -0.66 -3.66
CA GLU A 111 -10.74 -1.12 -2.59
C GLU A 111 -11.32 -2.49 -2.91
N ARG A 112 -11.75 -2.68 -4.15
CA ARG A 112 -12.31 -3.96 -4.56
C ARG A 112 -11.31 -5.10 -4.37
N ARG A 113 -10.07 -4.86 -4.79
CA ARG A 113 -9.02 -5.87 -4.68
C ARG A 113 -8.64 -6.15 -3.24
N LEU A 114 -8.56 -5.11 -2.42
CA LEU A 114 -8.26 -5.27 -1.00
C LEU A 114 -9.35 -6.05 -0.29
N ARG A 115 -10.61 -5.71 -0.53
CA ARG A 115 -11.70 -6.41 0.12
C ARG A 115 -11.74 -7.88 -0.28
N ALA A 116 -11.48 -8.17 -1.55
CA ALA A 116 -11.44 -9.56 -2.00
C ALA A 116 -10.38 -10.36 -1.27
N ARG A 117 -9.21 -9.76 -1.05
CA ARG A 117 -8.13 -10.45 -0.34
C ARG A 117 -8.39 -10.58 1.15
N LEU A 118 -8.99 -9.55 1.75
CA LEU A 118 -9.31 -9.59 3.17
C LEU A 118 -10.46 -10.54 3.47
N ASP A 119 -11.37 -10.72 2.54
CA ASP A 119 -12.51 -11.60 2.71
C ASP A 119 -12.19 -13.06 2.41
N THR A 120 -10.93 -13.37 2.14
CA THR A 120 -10.52 -14.73 1.81
C THR A 120 -9.47 -15.21 2.80
N PRO A 121 -9.87 -15.48 4.06
CA PRO A 121 -8.89 -15.86 5.10
C PRO A 121 -8.10 -17.12 4.77
N ALA A 122 -8.67 -18.03 4.00
CA ALA A 122 -7.97 -19.24 3.61
C ALA A 122 -6.72 -18.92 2.81
N GLN A 123 -6.74 -17.87 2.01
CA GLN A 123 -5.55 -17.46 1.28
C GLN A 123 -4.51 -16.84 2.19
N ALA A 124 -4.96 -16.14 3.21
CA ALA A 124 -4.04 -15.57 4.19
C ALA A 124 -3.29 -16.67 4.91
N ALA A 125 -3.90 -17.82 5.09
CA ALA A 125 -3.30 -18.95 5.79
C ALA A 125 -2.40 -19.79 4.89
N ARG A 126 -2.44 -19.59 3.61
CA ARG A 126 -1.64 -20.39 2.69
C ARG A 126 -0.21 -19.95 2.66
N PRO A 127 0.70 -20.92 2.61
CA PRO A 127 2.11 -20.59 2.42
C PRO A 127 2.38 -20.06 1.03
#